data_1f6a802e1c86c5ad014cc96ea5afa404
#
_entry.id   1f6a802e1c86c5ad014cc96ea5afa404
#
_cell.length_a   1.000
_cell.length_b   1.000
_cell.length_c   1.000
_cell.angle_alpha   90.00
_cell.angle_beta   90.00
_cell.angle_gamma   90.00
#
_symmetry.space_group_name_H-M   'P 1'
#
loop_
_entity.id
_entity.type
_entity.pdbx_description
1 polymer ?
#
loop_
_entity_poly.entity_id
_entity_poly.type
_entity_poly.pdbx_seq_one_letter_code
_entity_poly.pdbx_strand_id
1 'polypeptide(L)'
;MLRAEFPLVHTILRYLPLKGVQKMVTADDVVYDHGAVAIHNMRSGQGNNMNLFGQMLAASDDYEKVALTDKAVREEAGNLIVAGSDTTAVTLTYLVWAVLRDTALQARLEEEIAGLSDRLDMTELERAPLLNSVIEETLRLYGAAPGALPRIVPSQGMTVGGHQLPAGTEVSSSFTLLSQWRPSLL
;
A
#
# COMPACT_ATOMS: atom_id res chain seq x y z
N MET A 1 11.76 -0.83 8.02
CA MET A 1 11.50 -1.81 9.10
C MET A 1 12.76 -2.11 9.91
N LEU A 2 13.85 -2.65 9.33
CA LEU A 2 15.06 -3.04 10.09
C LEU A 2 15.66 -1.89 10.94
N ARG A 3 15.62 -0.66 10.43
CA ARG A 3 16.15 0.55 11.13
C ARG A 3 15.35 0.91 12.39
N ALA A 4 14.05 0.70 12.38
CA ALA A 4 13.17 1.03 13.50
C ALA A 4 13.21 -0.04 14.62
N GLU A 5 13.24 -1.32 14.22
CA GLU A 5 13.20 -2.43 15.18
C GLU A 5 14.59 -2.82 15.71
N PHE A 6 15.62 -2.70 14.88
CA PHE A 6 16.98 -3.11 15.22
C PHE A 6 18.04 -2.06 14.80
N PRO A 7 18.08 -0.87 15.42
CA PRO A 7 18.94 0.23 15.00
C PRO A 7 20.43 -0.10 15.05
N LEU A 8 20.88 -0.89 16.02
CA LEU A 8 22.28 -1.34 16.11
C LEU A 8 22.65 -2.29 14.98
N VAL A 9 21.78 -3.25 14.65
CA VAL A 9 22.00 -4.19 13.55
C VAL A 9 22.04 -3.44 12.22
N HIS A 10 21.13 -2.51 12.00
CA HIS A 10 21.14 -1.65 10.81
C HIS A 10 22.46 -0.89 10.67
N THR A 11 22.97 -0.29 11.76
CA THR A 11 24.23 0.44 11.76
C THR A 11 25.41 -0.48 11.41
N ILE A 12 25.50 -1.67 11.99
CA ILE A 12 26.55 -2.65 11.71
C ILE A 12 26.49 -3.10 10.24
N LEU A 13 25.29 -3.41 9.72
CA LEU A 13 25.09 -3.85 8.33
C LEU A 13 25.51 -2.77 7.32
N ARG A 14 25.37 -1.49 7.66
CA ARG A 14 25.77 -0.36 6.80
C ARG A 14 27.30 -0.30 6.59
N TYR A 15 28.10 -0.79 7.53
CA TYR A 15 29.55 -0.80 7.45
C TYR A 15 30.11 -2.08 6.82
N LEU A 16 29.30 -3.10 6.58
CA LEU A 16 29.76 -4.33 5.92
C LEU A 16 30.07 -4.05 4.43
N PRO A 17 31.25 -4.45 3.91
CA PRO A 17 31.65 -4.20 2.53
C PRO A 17 30.96 -5.14 1.53
N LEU A 18 29.70 -5.47 1.76
CA LEU A 18 28.89 -6.35 0.92
C LEU A 18 27.89 -5.49 0.13
N LYS A 19 28.12 -5.33 -1.17
CA LYS A 19 27.27 -4.48 -2.06
C LYS A 19 25.78 -4.78 -1.97
N GLY A 20 25.38 -6.05 -1.85
CA GLY A 20 23.99 -6.46 -1.71
C GLY A 20 23.37 -5.98 -0.38
N VAL A 21 24.10 -6.10 0.71
CA VAL A 21 23.65 -5.65 2.05
C VAL A 21 23.58 -4.13 2.10
N GLN A 22 24.58 -3.43 1.56
CA GLN A 22 24.54 -1.97 1.48
C GLN A 22 23.34 -1.47 0.69
N LYS A 23 23.08 -2.06 -0.49
CA LYS A 23 21.92 -1.69 -1.32
C LYS A 23 20.60 -1.90 -0.59
N MET A 24 20.47 -2.96 0.20
CA MET A 24 19.26 -3.24 0.98
C MET A 24 19.10 -2.24 2.14
N VAL A 25 20.20 -1.90 2.82
CA VAL A 25 20.17 -0.99 3.98
C VAL A 25 19.97 0.47 3.56
N THR A 26 20.40 0.86 2.35
CA THR A 26 20.25 2.21 1.80
C THR A 26 19.00 2.36 0.92
N ALA A 27 18.17 1.33 0.76
CA ALA A 27 16.96 1.42 -0.06
C ALA A 27 15.99 2.51 0.44
N ASP A 28 15.86 2.66 1.75
CA ASP A 28 15.05 3.73 2.36
C ASP A 28 15.60 5.12 1.97
N ASP A 29 16.93 5.30 1.93
CA ASP A 29 17.55 6.58 1.57
C ASP A 29 17.17 6.98 0.12
N VAL A 30 17.10 6.03 -0.82
CA VAL A 30 16.71 6.28 -2.21
C VAL A 30 15.26 6.79 -2.29
N VAL A 31 14.35 6.22 -1.51
CA VAL A 31 12.95 6.66 -1.46
C VAL A 31 12.84 8.08 -0.92
N TYR A 32 13.59 8.39 0.16
CA TYR A 32 13.63 9.73 0.73
C TYR A 32 14.24 10.76 -0.23
N ASP A 33 15.22 10.37 -1.05
CA ASP A 33 15.80 11.24 -2.07
C ASP A 33 14.79 11.57 -3.17
N HIS A 34 13.97 10.61 -3.61
CA HIS A 34 12.86 10.88 -4.53
C HIS A 34 11.83 11.85 -3.94
N GLY A 35 11.50 11.70 -2.66
CA GLY A 35 10.65 12.65 -1.94
C GLY A 35 11.25 14.05 -1.91
N ALA A 36 12.58 14.17 -1.69
CA ALA A 36 13.27 15.48 -1.70
C ALA A 36 13.23 16.13 -3.08
N VAL A 37 13.44 15.36 -4.15
CA VAL A 37 13.34 15.87 -5.54
C VAL A 37 11.91 16.33 -5.84
N ALA A 38 10.89 15.59 -5.43
CA ALA A 38 9.50 15.99 -5.61
C ALA A 38 9.19 17.34 -4.94
N ILE A 39 9.63 17.53 -3.68
CA ILE A 39 9.46 18.80 -2.96
C ILE A 39 10.21 19.93 -3.64
N HIS A 40 11.46 19.70 -4.06
CA HIS A 40 12.26 20.70 -4.76
C HIS A 40 11.55 21.18 -6.05
N ASN A 41 11.07 20.24 -6.86
CA ASN A 41 10.35 20.55 -8.10
C ASN A 41 9.05 21.33 -7.83
N MET A 42 8.33 21.00 -6.75
CA MET A 42 7.13 21.71 -6.34
C MET A 42 7.43 23.15 -5.91
N ARG A 43 8.46 23.38 -5.10
CA ARG A 43 8.87 24.71 -4.63
C ARG A 43 9.47 25.57 -5.76
N SER A 44 10.10 24.96 -6.76
CA SER A 44 10.64 25.68 -7.94
C SER A 44 9.58 26.04 -8.97
N GLY A 45 8.30 25.73 -8.72
CA GLY A 45 7.20 26.03 -9.64
C GLY A 45 7.10 25.09 -10.85
N GLN A 46 7.90 24.03 -10.89
CA GLN A 46 7.84 23.01 -11.95
C GLN A 46 6.74 21.96 -11.71
N GLY A 47 6.13 21.96 -10.53
CA GLY A 47 5.09 21.01 -10.13
C GLY A 47 3.69 21.64 -10.19
N ASN A 48 2.67 20.77 -10.35
CA ASN A 48 1.27 21.17 -10.20
C ASN A 48 0.92 21.28 -8.72
N ASN A 49 0.71 22.50 -8.21
CA ASN A 49 0.36 22.76 -6.81
C ASN A 49 -1.04 22.26 -6.42
N MET A 50 -1.82 21.74 -7.36
CA MET A 50 -3.13 21.15 -7.11
C MET A 50 -3.06 19.71 -6.58
N ASN A 51 -1.89 19.10 -6.56
CA ASN A 51 -1.71 17.75 -6.03
C ASN A 51 -1.56 17.74 -4.50
N LEU A 52 -1.59 16.53 -3.90
CA LEU A 52 -1.49 16.35 -2.45
C LEU A 52 -0.23 17.00 -1.85
N PHE A 53 0.93 16.85 -2.49
CA PHE A 53 2.18 17.44 -1.99
C PHE A 53 2.15 18.97 -2.02
N GLY A 54 1.54 19.59 -3.03
CA GLY A 54 1.34 21.04 -3.07
C GLY A 54 0.47 21.54 -1.92
N GLN A 55 -0.59 20.79 -1.58
CA GLN A 55 -1.44 21.11 -0.44
C GLN A 55 -0.72 20.92 0.90
N MET A 56 0.10 19.86 1.05
CA MET A 56 0.92 19.64 2.24
C MET A 56 1.96 20.75 2.43
N LEU A 57 2.61 21.19 1.36
CA LEU A 57 3.58 22.29 1.40
C LEU A 57 2.90 23.63 1.73
N ALA A 58 1.76 23.92 1.12
CA ALA A 58 0.98 25.12 1.44
C ALA A 58 0.52 25.12 2.91
N ALA A 59 0.13 23.97 3.45
CA ALA A 59 -0.21 23.83 4.86
C ALA A 59 1.01 23.97 5.78
N SER A 60 2.22 23.65 5.33
CA SER A 60 3.45 23.85 6.10
C SER A 60 3.88 25.30 6.21
N ASP A 61 3.50 26.13 5.23
CA ASP A 61 3.81 27.55 5.20
C ASP A 61 2.79 28.41 5.98
N ASP A 62 1.67 27.82 6.44
CA ASP A 62 0.64 28.46 7.25
C ASP A 62 0.97 28.31 8.76
N TYR A 63 1.58 29.33 9.35
CA TYR A 63 2.06 29.35 10.73
C TYR A 63 0.97 29.18 11.82
N GLU A 64 -0.31 29.29 11.48
CA GLU A 64 -1.41 29.14 12.45
C GLU A 64 -1.86 27.65 12.64
N LYS A 65 -1.45 26.77 11.77
CA LYS A 65 -1.71 25.31 11.84
C LYS A 65 -0.42 24.56 12.12
N VAL A 66 -0.52 23.41 12.75
CA VAL A 66 0.63 22.53 13.07
C VAL A 66 1.60 22.49 11.90
N ALA A 67 2.72 23.20 12.03
CA ALA A 67 3.69 23.39 10.96
C ALA A 67 4.32 22.04 10.59
N LEU A 68 3.94 21.50 9.44
CA LEU A 68 4.65 20.36 8.85
C LEU A 68 6.04 20.84 8.44
N THR A 69 7.08 20.28 9.03
CA THR A 69 8.45 20.59 8.62
C THR A 69 8.74 19.99 7.25
N ASP A 70 9.65 20.59 6.47
CA ASP A 70 10.11 20.04 5.18
C ASP A 70 10.57 18.58 5.31
N LYS A 71 11.15 18.24 6.47
CA LYS A 71 11.52 16.87 6.79
C LYS A 71 10.30 15.95 6.87
N ALA A 72 9.24 16.37 7.57
CA ALA A 72 8.03 15.58 7.70
C ALA A 72 7.33 15.41 6.33
N VAL A 73 7.25 16.46 5.53
CA VAL A 73 6.68 16.39 4.18
C VAL A 73 7.49 15.44 3.28
N ARG A 74 8.83 15.46 3.39
CA ARG A 74 9.70 14.54 2.64
C ARG A 74 9.53 13.09 3.06
N GLU A 75 9.42 12.83 4.35
CA GLU A 75 9.19 11.50 4.90
C GLU A 75 7.83 10.97 4.43
N GLU A 76 6.80 11.80 4.48
CA GLU A 76 5.46 11.42 4.02
C GLU A 76 5.40 11.21 2.50
N ALA A 77 6.09 12.04 1.72
CA ALA A 77 6.24 11.82 0.28
C ALA A 77 6.86 10.45 -0.02
N GLY A 78 7.92 10.07 0.70
CA GLY A 78 8.53 8.75 0.59
C GLY A 78 7.55 7.63 0.92
N ASN A 79 6.82 7.76 2.03
CA ASN A 79 5.80 6.78 2.44
C ASN A 79 4.71 6.60 1.38
N LEU A 80 4.19 7.70 0.80
CA LEU A 80 3.15 7.64 -0.22
C LEU A 80 3.65 7.01 -1.53
N ILE A 81 4.91 7.28 -1.93
CA ILE A 81 5.53 6.65 -3.11
C ILE A 81 5.60 5.14 -2.93
N VAL A 82 6.11 4.66 -1.79
CA VAL A 82 6.22 3.22 -1.51
C VAL A 82 4.84 2.60 -1.41
N ALA A 83 3.95 3.19 -0.61
CA ALA A 83 2.61 2.65 -0.40
C ALA A 83 1.81 2.53 -1.71
N GLY A 84 1.88 3.54 -2.58
CA GLY A 84 1.15 3.56 -3.84
C GLY A 84 1.76 2.71 -4.95
N SER A 85 3.09 2.53 -4.96
CA SER A 85 3.77 1.80 -6.03
C SER A 85 3.76 0.30 -5.80
N ASP A 86 4.25 -0.16 -4.66
CA ASP A 86 4.47 -1.58 -4.40
C ASP A 86 3.18 -2.37 -4.26
N THR A 87 2.19 -1.82 -3.56
CA THR A 87 0.90 -2.50 -3.36
C THR A 87 0.16 -2.69 -4.68
N THR A 88 0.14 -1.65 -5.52
CA THR A 88 -0.50 -1.68 -6.83
C THR A 88 0.24 -2.63 -7.78
N ALA A 89 1.58 -2.56 -7.83
CA ALA A 89 2.39 -3.42 -8.69
C ALA A 89 2.23 -4.92 -8.34
N VAL A 90 2.23 -5.26 -7.06
CA VAL A 90 2.03 -6.64 -6.60
C VAL A 90 0.64 -7.14 -6.98
N THR A 91 -0.41 -6.35 -6.72
CA THR A 91 -1.79 -6.72 -7.06
C THR A 91 -1.95 -6.93 -8.56
N LEU A 92 -1.47 -6.00 -9.39
CA LEU A 92 -1.52 -6.13 -10.84
C LEU A 92 -0.74 -7.34 -11.35
N THR A 93 0.42 -7.64 -10.76
CA THR A 93 1.22 -8.81 -11.13
C THR A 93 0.44 -10.10 -10.91
N TYR A 94 -0.20 -10.25 -9.75
CA TYR A 94 -1.00 -11.44 -9.47
C TYR A 94 -2.29 -11.50 -10.28
N LEU A 95 -2.92 -10.36 -10.57
CA LEU A 95 -4.10 -10.28 -11.43
C LEU A 95 -3.78 -10.79 -12.82
N VAL A 96 -2.75 -10.23 -13.46
CA VAL A 96 -2.33 -10.63 -14.81
C VAL A 96 -1.91 -12.10 -14.82
N TRP A 97 -1.14 -12.55 -13.85
CA TRP A 97 -0.72 -13.94 -13.73
C TRP A 97 -1.92 -14.89 -13.58
N ALA A 98 -2.92 -14.56 -12.76
CA ALA A 98 -4.10 -15.39 -12.55
C ALA A 98 -4.97 -15.47 -13.82
N VAL A 99 -5.19 -14.35 -14.50
CA VAL A 99 -5.95 -14.29 -15.75
C VAL A 99 -5.27 -15.09 -16.86
N LEU A 100 -3.96 -14.91 -17.05
CA LEU A 100 -3.21 -15.62 -18.10
C LEU A 100 -3.12 -17.13 -17.88
N ARG A 101 -3.33 -17.62 -16.67
CA ARG A 101 -3.39 -19.07 -16.39
C ARG A 101 -4.71 -19.72 -16.72
N ASP A 102 -5.78 -18.93 -16.83
CA ASP A 102 -7.13 -19.39 -17.16
C ASP A 102 -7.54 -18.77 -18.50
N THR A 103 -7.29 -19.51 -19.58
CA THR A 103 -7.58 -19.03 -20.94
C THR A 103 -9.07 -18.79 -21.18
N ALA A 104 -9.96 -19.50 -20.46
CA ALA A 104 -11.40 -19.27 -20.55
C ALA A 104 -11.80 -17.96 -19.88
N LEU A 105 -11.21 -17.65 -18.72
CA LEU A 105 -11.40 -16.38 -18.05
C LEU A 105 -10.82 -15.23 -18.88
N GLN A 106 -9.62 -15.41 -19.45
CA GLN A 106 -9.02 -14.40 -20.33
C GLN A 106 -9.93 -14.09 -21.52
N ALA A 107 -10.42 -15.08 -22.25
CA ALA A 107 -11.31 -14.88 -23.41
C ALA A 107 -12.61 -14.12 -23.02
N ARG A 108 -13.18 -14.45 -21.88
CA ARG A 108 -14.39 -13.75 -21.37
C ARG A 108 -14.12 -12.30 -21.00
N LEU A 109 -12.95 -12.00 -20.39
CA LEU A 109 -12.55 -10.63 -20.09
C LEU A 109 -12.30 -9.83 -21.36
N GLU A 110 -11.62 -10.42 -22.35
CA GLU A 110 -11.39 -9.79 -23.65
C GLU A 110 -12.72 -9.47 -24.36
N GLU A 111 -13.71 -10.38 -24.30
CA GLU A 111 -15.05 -10.16 -24.85
C GLU A 111 -15.79 -9.04 -24.12
N GLU A 112 -15.74 -8.99 -22.77
CA GLU A 112 -16.35 -7.92 -21.99
C GLU A 112 -15.74 -6.56 -22.35
N ILE A 113 -14.41 -6.46 -22.40
CA ILE A 113 -13.70 -5.21 -22.72
C ILE A 113 -13.93 -4.78 -24.17
N ALA A 114 -13.97 -5.73 -25.11
CA ALA A 114 -14.28 -5.42 -26.52
C ALA A 114 -15.71 -4.88 -26.73
N GLY A 115 -16.61 -5.12 -25.79
CA GLY A 115 -17.97 -4.56 -25.78
C GLY A 115 -18.07 -3.13 -25.25
N LEU A 116 -16.97 -2.59 -24.66
CA LEU A 116 -16.92 -1.22 -24.17
C LEU A 116 -16.62 -0.24 -25.32
N SER A 117 -16.79 1.06 -25.06
CA SER A 117 -16.43 2.09 -26.04
C SER A 117 -14.92 2.14 -26.28
N ASP A 118 -14.49 2.55 -27.49
CA ASP A 118 -13.08 2.74 -27.83
C ASP A 118 -12.37 3.76 -26.90
N ARG A 119 -13.13 4.56 -26.21
CA ARG A 119 -12.63 5.59 -25.28
C ARG A 119 -12.21 5.05 -23.93
N LEU A 120 -12.64 3.84 -23.55
CA LEU A 120 -12.40 3.20 -22.26
C LEU A 120 -12.58 4.18 -21.08
N ASP A 121 -13.78 4.77 -20.96
CA ASP A 121 -14.10 5.68 -19.87
C ASP A 121 -14.09 4.94 -18.53
N MET A 122 -13.57 5.59 -17.50
CA MET A 122 -13.54 5.04 -16.12
C MET A 122 -14.92 4.60 -15.66
N THR A 123 -15.98 5.34 -16.00
CA THR A 123 -17.34 4.98 -15.64
C THR A 123 -17.83 3.65 -16.27
N GLU A 124 -17.36 3.34 -17.49
CA GLU A 124 -17.66 2.06 -18.16
C GLU A 124 -16.87 0.93 -17.53
N LEU A 125 -15.58 1.14 -17.23
CA LEU A 125 -14.73 0.16 -16.56
C LEU A 125 -15.25 -0.17 -15.15
N GLU A 126 -15.69 0.82 -14.39
CA GLU A 126 -16.32 0.62 -13.07
C GLU A 126 -17.62 -0.18 -13.12
N ARG A 127 -18.29 -0.22 -14.28
CA ARG A 127 -19.52 -0.98 -14.51
C ARG A 127 -19.29 -2.34 -15.15
N ALA A 128 -18.07 -2.68 -15.56
CA ALA A 128 -17.74 -3.97 -16.16
C ALA A 128 -17.74 -5.07 -15.06
N PRO A 129 -18.73 -5.95 -15.02
CA PRO A 129 -18.95 -6.81 -13.86
C PRO A 129 -17.88 -7.90 -13.72
N LEU A 130 -17.42 -8.48 -14.83
CA LEU A 130 -16.39 -9.52 -14.77
C LEU A 130 -15.05 -8.93 -14.40
N LEU A 131 -14.67 -7.79 -14.98
CA LEU A 131 -13.43 -7.08 -14.64
C LEU A 131 -13.38 -6.75 -13.13
N ASN A 132 -14.45 -6.17 -12.60
CA ASN A 132 -14.52 -5.82 -11.18
C ASN A 132 -14.48 -7.06 -10.28
N SER A 133 -15.18 -8.14 -10.65
CA SER A 133 -15.12 -9.40 -9.90
C SER A 133 -13.72 -10.01 -9.89
N VAL A 134 -12.97 -9.92 -10.99
CA VAL A 134 -11.58 -10.39 -11.07
C VAL A 134 -10.65 -9.54 -10.19
N ILE A 135 -10.84 -8.22 -10.18
CA ILE A 135 -10.08 -7.31 -9.31
C ILE A 135 -10.34 -7.64 -7.83
N GLU A 136 -11.61 -7.73 -7.43
CA GLU A 136 -11.99 -8.03 -6.05
C GLU A 136 -11.47 -9.40 -5.58
N GLU A 137 -11.58 -10.43 -6.43
CA GLU A 137 -11.07 -11.76 -6.11
C GLU A 137 -9.54 -11.79 -6.04
N THR A 138 -8.86 -11.02 -6.89
CA THR A 138 -7.41 -10.86 -6.81
C THR A 138 -7.00 -10.19 -5.49
N LEU A 139 -7.66 -9.12 -5.09
CA LEU A 139 -7.42 -8.45 -3.82
C LEU A 139 -7.70 -9.39 -2.64
N ARG A 140 -8.73 -10.22 -2.74
CA ARG A 140 -9.07 -11.22 -1.73
C ARG A 140 -7.99 -12.29 -1.59
N LEU A 141 -7.48 -12.83 -2.70
CA LEU A 141 -6.54 -13.96 -2.69
C LEU A 141 -5.08 -13.53 -2.51
N TYR A 142 -4.71 -12.39 -3.06
CA TYR A 142 -3.32 -11.92 -3.19
C TYR A 142 -3.13 -10.51 -2.62
N GLY A 143 -3.70 -10.25 -1.46
CA GLY A 143 -3.54 -8.94 -0.80
C GLY A 143 -2.07 -8.56 -0.63
N ALA A 144 -1.70 -7.38 -1.09
CA ALA A 144 -0.31 -6.90 -1.13
C ALA A 144 0.31 -6.68 0.26
N ALA A 145 -0.51 -6.54 1.30
CA ALA A 145 -0.05 -6.35 2.69
C ALA A 145 -0.66 -7.43 3.61
N PRO A 146 -0.21 -8.68 3.52
CA PRO A 146 -0.82 -9.83 4.22
C PRO A 146 -0.48 -9.91 5.72
N GLY A 147 0.10 -8.86 6.30
CA GLY A 147 0.52 -8.82 7.69
C GLY A 147 -0.62 -8.90 8.69
N ALA A 148 -0.29 -9.26 9.93
CA ALA A 148 -1.19 -9.16 11.06
C ALA A 148 -1.48 -7.68 11.39
N LEU A 149 -2.72 -7.39 11.77
CA LEU A 149 -3.15 -6.07 12.20
C LEU A 149 -3.48 -6.12 13.70
N PRO A 150 -2.49 -5.94 14.58
CA PRO A 150 -2.70 -6.06 16.02
C PRO A 150 -3.60 -4.94 16.55
N ARG A 151 -4.45 -5.29 17.51
CA ARG A 151 -5.31 -4.39 18.27
C ARG A 151 -5.25 -4.79 19.73
N ILE A 152 -5.33 -3.79 20.61
CA ILE A 152 -5.39 -4.02 22.05
C ILE A 152 -6.85 -3.94 22.48
N VAL A 153 -7.28 -4.95 23.23
CA VAL A 153 -8.62 -5.00 23.82
C VAL A 153 -8.78 -3.82 24.79
N PRO A 154 -9.84 -3.01 24.65
CA PRO A 154 -10.06 -1.83 25.48
C PRO A 154 -10.32 -2.19 26.96
N SER A 155 -10.32 -1.15 27.83
CA SER A 155 -10.41 -1.31 29.30
C SER A 155 -11.65 -2.06 29.79
N GLN A 156 -12.77 -2.01 29.04
CA GLN A 156 -13.99 -2.76 29.36
C GLN A 156 -13.95 -4.24 28.95
N GLY A 157 -12.86 -4.70 28.35
CA GLY A 157 -12.81 -6.03 27.71
C GLY A 157 -13.66 -6.08 26.44
N MET A 158 -13.65 -7.21 25.75
CA MET A 158 -14.54 -7.48 24.62
C MET A 158 -14.84 -8.96 24.45
N THR A 159 -15.95 -9.27 23.78
CA THR A 159 -16.31 -10.63 23.41
C THR A 159 -16.08 -10.87 21.94
N VAL A 160 -15.31 -11.89 21.57
CA VAL A 160 -15.06 -12.28 20.18
C VAL A 160 -15.35 -13.78 20.03
N GLY A 161 -16.24 -14.12 19.09
CA GLY A 161 -16.59 -15.52 18.84
C GLY A 161 -17.12 -16.27 20.08
N GLY A 162 -17.79 -15.58 21.01
CA GLY A 162 -18.28 -16.16 22.27
C GLY A 162 -17.25 -16.24 23.40
N HIS A 163 -16.00 -15.86 23.16
CA HIS A 163 -14.92 -15.84 24.15
C HIS A 163 -14.74 -14.45 24.74
N GLN A 164 -14.68 -14.36 26.08
CA GLN A 164 -14.39 -13.12 26.79
C GLN A 164 -12.87 -12.84 26.76
N LEU A 165 -12.50 -11.69 26.25
CA LEU A 165 -11.11 -11.23 26.20
C LEU A 165 -10.89 -10.14 27.25
N PRO A 166 -9.94 -10.31 28.19
CA PRO A 166 -9.60 -9.29 29.18
C PRO A 166 -9.03 -8.04 28.52
N ALA A 167 -9.16 -6.90 29.22
CA ALA A 167 -8.50 -5.65 28.85
C ALA A 167 -6.98 -5.85 28.69
N GLY A 168 -6.40 -5.18 27.71
CA GLY A 168 -4.95 -5.25 27.43
C GLY A 168 -4.51 -6.49 26.66
N THR A 169 -5.40 -7.43 26.36
CA THR A 169 -5.09 -8.57 25.48
C THR A 169 -4.80 -8.04 24.06
N GLU A 170 -3.69 -8.47 23.48
CA GLU A 170 -3.42 -8.22 22.06
C GLU A 170 -4.13 -9.25 21.20
N VAL A 171 -4.93 -8.76 20.26
CA VAL A 171 -5.61 -9.61 19.26
C VAL A 171 -5.20 -9.15 17.87
N SER A 172 -4.97 -10.08 16.98
CA SER A 172 -4.66 -9.77 15.59
C SER A 172 -5.43 -10.67 14.64
N SER A 173 -5.78 -10.13 13.48
CA SER A 173 -6.31 -10.90 12.37
C SER A 173 -5.23 -11.02 11.28
N SER A 174 -5.01 -12.21 10.75
CA SER A 174 -4.21 -12.38 9.55
C SER A 174 -5.10 -12.19 8.33
N PHE A 175 -4.79 -11.20 7.51
CA PHE A 175 -5.51 -10.96 6.26
C PHE A 175 -5.49 -12.21 5.37
N THR A 176 -4.36 -12.90 5.28
CA THR A 176 -4.22 -14.12 4.48
C THR A 176 -5.17 -15.24 4.94
N LEU A 177 -5.31 -15.46 6.24
CA LEU A 177 -6.23 -16.46 6.75
C LEU A 177 -7.69 -16.10 6.48
N LEU A 178 -8.05 -14.83 6.67
CA LEU A 178 -9.43 -14.35 6.43
C LEU A 178 -9.77 -14.37 4.93
N SER A 179 -8.86 -13.97 4.07
CA SER A 179 -9.08 -13.91 2.63
C SER A 179 -9.21 -15.29 1.97
N GLN A 180 -8.55 -16.31 2.53
CA GLN A 180 -8.60 -17.68 2.04
C GLN A 180 -9.70 -18.52 2.72
N TRP A 181 -10.30 -18.00 3.79
CA TRP A 181 -11.39 -18.69 4.45
C TRP A 181 -12.62 -18.76 3.53
N ARG A 182 -12.97 -19.99 3.14
CA ARG A 182 -14.25 -20.28 2.47
C ARG A 182 -15.15 -20.88 3.54
N PRO A 183 -16.30 -20.25 3.89
CA PRO A 183 -17.30 -20.96 4.67
C PRO A 183 -17.64 -22.23 3.88
N SER A 184 -17.45 -23.40 4.51
CA SER A 184 -18.05 -24.62 3.98
C SER A 184 -19.54 -24.35 3.88
N LEU A 185 -20.06 -24.26 2.67
CA LEU A 185 -21.49 -24.28 2.43
C LEU A 185 -21.95 -25.67 2.92
N LEU A 186 -22.42 -25.74 4.17
CA LEU A 186 -23.23 -26.83 4.69
C LEU A 186 -24.59 -26.78 4.02
#